data_c577d9e7e09f8d83e799303a5700f00f
#
_entry.id   c577d9e7e09f8d83e799303a5700f00f
#
_cell.length_a   1.000
_cell.length_b   1.000
_cell.length_c   1.000
_cell.angle_alpha   90.00
_cell.angle_beta   90.00
_cell.angle_gamma   90.00
#
_symmetry.space_group_name_H-M   'P 1'
#
loop_
_entity.id
_entity.type
_entity.pdbx_description
1 polymer ?
#
loop_
_entity_poly.entity_id
_entity_poly.type
_entity_poly.pdbx_seq_one_letter_code
_entity_poly.pdbx_strand_id
1 'polypeptide(L)'
;MKPARPVIKLSSPATREFWEIPVVWEDAHLLALDKPARLLTSPDRYDPKRPNLMRLLHEAIAAGKPWAAERQLQYLSNAHRLDFETTGVLLLAKDRPSLVHLANQFGSEVPRKTYITLVQGTPKEDRFTVNKPLAPDHFKPGMMRVSRSGKKSVTDFVVLERFRGVSLVEAHPKTGRTHQIRVHLAESGHPVLADRVYGGKPLLLSSLKRDYHLRPDDYERPLIGSLALHAAKLSLPHPQTGTQIEIEAPWPKDFLVALKYLRRYASSGGPPP
;
A
#
# COMPACT_ATOMS: atom_id res chain seq x y z
N MET A 1 26.32 -9.28 -0.20
CA MET A 1 25.04 -9.22 0.56
C MET A 1 24.69 -7.75 0.76
N LYS A 2 23.48 -7.32 0.42
CA LYS A 2 23.03 -5.97 0.82
C LYS A 2 22.95 -5.94 2.35
N PRO A 3 23.43 -4.87 3.01
CA PRO A 3 23.30 -4.76 4.47
C PRO A 3 21.84 -4.86 4.88
N ALA A 4 21.60 -5.48 6.04
CA ALA A 4 20.24 -5.56 6.59
C ALA A 4 19.71 -4.15 6.81
N ARG A 5 18.50 -3.88 6.33
CA ARG A 5 17.86 -2.57 6.51
C ARG A 5 17.59 -2.33 7.99
N PRO A 6 17.80 -1.11 8.49
CA PRO A 6 17.40 -0.77 9.86
C PRO A 6 15.90 -1.02 10.05
N VAL A 7 15.51 -1.49 11.23
CA VAL A 7 14.13 -1.83 11.56
C VAL A 7 13.66 -1.04 12.78
N ILE A 8 12.50 -0.44 12.68
CA ILE A 8 11.80 0.19 13.81
C ILE A 8 10.87 -0.84 14.43
N LYS A 9 11.05 -1.10 15.73
CA LYS A 9 10.21 -2.03 16.50
C LYS A 9 9.16 -1.26 17.28
N LEU A 10 7.89 -1.56 17.02
CA LEU A 10 6.73 -0.96 17.67
C LEU A 10 5.85 -2.04 18.28
N SER A 11 5.18 -1.72 19.38
CA SER A 11 4.23 -2.63 20.02
C SER A 11 3.03 -1.85 20.57
N SER A 12 1.86 -2.47 20.54
CA SER A 12 0.65 -1.99 21.19
C SER A 12 0.31 -2.92 22.36
N PRO A 13 0.54 -2.52 23.62
CA PRO A 13 0.15 -3.32 24.78
C PRO A 13 -1.35 -3.60 24.83
N ALA A 14 -2.17 -2.64 24.38
CA ALA A 14 -3.62 -2.74 24.39
C ALA A 14 -4.17 -3.85 23.48
N THR A 15 -3.54 -4.10 22.33
CA THR A 15 -3.94 -5.14 21.35
C THR A 15 -3.00 -6.33 21.32
N ARG A 16 -1.88 -6.28 22.08
CA ARG A 16 -0.80 -7.28 22.07
C ARG A 16 -0.19 -7.51 20.68
N GLU A 17 -0.28 -6.50 19.81
CA GLU A 17 0.31 -6.53 18.49
C GLU A 17 1.74 -5.99 18.52
N PHE A 18 2.56 -6.51 17.62
CA PHE A 18 3.96 -6.13 17.46
C PHE A 18 4.29 -5.97 15.98
N TRP A 19 5.06 -4.94 15.64
CA TRP A 19 5.49 -4.65 14.27
C TRP A 19 6.99 -4.42 14.20
N GLU A 20 7.62 -5.04 13.20
CA GLU A 20 8.97 -4.73 12.75
C GLU A 20 8.86 -4.01 11.40
N ILE A 21 9.17 -2.72 11.39
CA ILE A 21 8.94 -1.85 10.23
C ILE A 21 10.28 -1.44 9.64
N PRO A 22 10.63 -1.93 8.42
CA PRO A 22 11.89 -1.56 7.78
C PRO A 22 11.95 -0.07 7.44
N VAL A 23 13.10 0.54 7.67
CA VAL A 23 13.44 1.86 7.12
C VAL A 23 13.97 1.63 5.70
N VAL A 24 13.29 2.22 4.71
CA VAL A 24 13.67 2.06 3.30
C VAL A 24 14.52 3.20 2.77
N TRP A 25 14.42 4.37 3.40
CA TRP A 25 15.23 5.54 3.09
C TRP A 25 15.24 6.52 4.27
N GLU A 26 16.34 7.24 4.49
CA GLU A 26 16.46 8.19 5.58
C GLU A 26 17.55 9.23 5.30
N ASP A 27 17.32 10.48 5.71
CA ASP A 27 18.33 11.53 5.84
C ASP A 27 18.10 12.39 7.10
N ALA A 28 18.65 13.60 7.15
CA ALA A 28 18.49 14.51 8.29
C ALA A 28 17.04 14.99 8.48
N HIS A 29 16.26 15.09 7.40
CA HIS A 29 14.94 15.75 7.35
C HIS A 29 13.77 14.79 7.17
N LEU A 30 14.02 13.65 6.59
CA LEU A 30 12.99 12.70 6.16
C LEU A 30 13.29 11.27 6.66
N LEU A 31 12.23 10.52 6.87
CA LEU A 31 12.26 9.09 7.19
C LEU A 31 11.21 8.37 6.36
N ALA A 32 11.59 7.40 5.56
CA ALA A 32 10.66 6.56 4.81
C ALA A 32 10.62 5.13 5.35
N LEU A 33 9.42 4.65 5.60
CA LEU A 33 9.13 3.33 6.14
C LEU A 33 8.47 2.44 5.10
N ASP A 34 8.74 1.13 5.16
CA ASP A 34 7.93 0.12 4.50
C ASP A 34 6.76 -0.25 5.42
N LYS A 35 5.64 0.48 5.29
CA LYS A 35 4.48 0.27 6.16
C LYS A 35 3.89 -1.12 5.97
N PRO A 36 3.73 -1.92 7.03
CA PRO A 36 3.08 -3.22 6.93
C PRO A 36 1.56 -3.09 6.68
N ALA A 37 0.94 -4.17 6.23
CA ALA A 37 -0.51 -4.31 6.22
C ALA A 37 -1.09 -4.32 7.65
N ARG A 38 -2.37 -4.04 7.77
CA ARG A 38 -3.15 -4.08 9.03
C ARG A 38 -2.64 -3.13 10.11
N LEU A 39 -2.03 -2.02 9.70
CA LEU A 39 -1.67 -0.91 10.57
C LEU A 39 -2.15 0.39 9.94
N LEU A 40 -2.98 1.14 10.66
CA LEU A 40 -3.41 2.48 10.24
C LEU A 40 -2.22 3.42 10.21
N THR A 41 -2.19 4.35 9.27
CA THR A 41 -1.18 5.43 9.27
C THR A 41 -1.45 6.43 10.40
N SER A 42 -2.68 6.90 10.51
CA SER A 42 -3.12 7.94 11.46
C SER A 42 -4.40 7.48 12.17
N PRO A 43 -4.85 8.16 13.23
CA PRO A 43 -6.03 7.78 14.01
C PRO A 43 -7.25 7.52 13.13
N ASP A 44 -8.01 6.49 13.48
CA ASP A 44 -9.31 6.20 12.88
C ASP A 44 -10.36 7.19 13.43
N ARG A 45 -11.18 7.73 12.54
CA ARG A 45 -12.28 8.62 12.91
C ARG A 45 -13.36 7.92 13.74
N TYR A 46 -13.60 6.64 13.45
CA TYR A 46 -14.68 5.85 14.05
C TYR A 46 -14.22 5.04 15.26
N ASP A 47 -12.92 4.73 15.34
CA ASP A 47 -12.30 4.03 16.47
C ASP A 47 -10.95 4.67 16.84
N PRO A 48 -10.97 5.77 17.64
CA PRO A 48 -9.75 6.48 18.04
C PRO A 48 -8.78 5.64 18.88
N LYS A 49 -9.25 4.54 19.49
CA LYS A 49 -8.43 3.64 20.33
C LYS A 49 -7.62 2.65 19.49
N ARG A 50 -8.00 2.46 18.23
CA ARG A 50 -7.32 1.54 17.34
C ARG A 50 -5.86 1.93 17.16
N PRO A 51 -4.91 0.98 17.24
CA PRO A 51 -3.50 1.26 17.00
C PRO A 51 -3.28 1.90 15.64
N ASN A 52 -2.43 2.93 15.62
CA ASN A 52 -2.00 3.56 14.38
C ASN A 52 -0.51 3.93 14.46
N LEU A 53 0.14 3.91 13.32
CA LEU A 53 1.58 4.06 13.22
C LEU A 53 2.08 5.38 13.84
N MET A 54 1.40 6.51 13.55
CA MET A 54 1.86 7.80 14.05
C MET A 54 1.81 7.87 15.58
N ARG A 55 0.74 7.38 16.20
CA ARG A 55 0.63 7.32 17.66
C ARG A 55 1.73 6.43 18.26
N LEU A 56 1.93 5.22 17.71
CA LEU A 56 2.97 4.30 18.20
C LEU A 56 4.38 4.88 18.06
N LEU A 57 4.66 5.60 16.96
CA LEU A 57 5.95 6.29 16.77
C LEU A 57 6.14 7.40 17.80
N HIS A 58 5.11 8.23 18.04
CA HIS A 58 5.18 9.32 19.03
C HIS A 58 5.34 8.79 20.47
N GLU A 59 4.61 7.73 20.84
CA GLU A 59 4.75 7.07 22.15
C GLU A 59 6.17 6.50 22.32
N ALA A 60 6.74 5.90 21.28
CA ALA A 60 8.09 5.36 21.30
C ALA A 60 9.18 6.46 21.39
N ILE A 61 9.00 7.60 20.71
CA ILE A 61 9.88 8.77 20.80
C ILE A 61 9.82 9.33 22.23
N ALA A 62 8.64 9.54 22.77
CA ALA A 62 8.45 10.05 24.14
C ALA A 62 9.05 9.12 25.20
N ALA A 63 9.01 7.81 24.96
CA ALA A 63 9.63 6.79 25.84
C ALA A 63 11.14 6.62 25.64
N GLY A 64 11.79 7.39 24.77
CA GLY A 64 13.22 7.30 24.49
C GLY A 64 13.67 5.95 23.95
N LYS A 65 12.83 5.28 23.14
CA LYS A 65 13.21 3.98 22.56
C LYS A 65 14.54 4.06 21.79
N PRO A 66 15.41 3.04 21.83
CA PRO A 66 16.77 3.09 21.26
C PRO A 66 16.82 3.61 19.83
N TRP A 67 15.93 3.11 18.94
CA TRP A 67 15.87 3.52 17.55
C TRP A 67 15.55 5.02 17.36
N ALA A 68 14.80 5.63 18.30
CA ALA A 68 14.46 7.05 18.27
C ALA A 68 15.59 7.91 18.86
N ALA A 69 16.19 7.44 19.97
CA ALA A 69 17.32 8.10 20.63
C ALA A 69 18.57 8.15 19.73
N GLU A 70 18.94 7.05 19.09
CA GLU A 70 20.04 6.97 18.13
C GLU A 70 19.90 7.96 16.97
N ARG A 71 18.67 8.27 16.56
CA ARG A 71 18.32 9.23 15.52
C ARG A 71 18.08 10.64 16.04
N GLN A 72 18.15 10.84 17.35
CA GLN A 72 17.86 12.12 18.04
C GLN A 72 16.47 12.68 17.65
N LEU A 73 15.48 11.77 17.45
CA LEU A 73 14.15 12.15 16.99
C LEU A 73 13.35 12.81 18.12
N GLN A 74 12.92 14.04 17.87
CA GLN A 74 11.97 14.77 18.74
C GLN A 74 10.64 15.03 18.03
N TYR A 75 10.62 14.88 16.70
CA TYR A 75 9.46 15.15 15.86
C TYR A 75 9.38 14.15 14.71
N LEU A 76 8.19 13.68 14.43
CA LEU A 76 7.87 12.86 13.27
C LEU A 76 6.42 13.13 12.86
N SER A 77 6.18 13.39 11.57
CA SER A 77 4.82 13.60 11.07
C SER A 77 4.68 13.15 9.62
N ASN A 78 3.48 12.70 9.26
CA ASN A 78 3.15 12.24 7.92
C ASN A 78 2.45 13.33 7.10
N ALA A 79 2.89 13.57 5.86
CA ALA A 79 2.23 14.44 4.90
C ALA A 79 1.23 13.69 4.00
N HIS A 80 1.31 12.38 3.96
CA HIS A 80 0.40 11.50 3.22
C HIS A 80 0.08 10.24 4.03
N ARG A 81 -0.81 9.42 3.51
CA ARG A 81 -1.24 8.19 4.21
C ARG A 81 -1.40 7.04 3.24
N LEU A 82 -1.24 5.83 3.76
CA LEU A 82 -1.66 4.58 3.14
C LEU A 82 -2.88 4.02 3.87
N ASP A 83 -3.71 3.26 3.18
CA ASP A 83 -4.85 2.58 3.78
C ASP A 83 -4.40 1.50 4.78
N PHE A 84 -5.31 1.02 5.61
CA PHE A 84 -5.06 0.04 6.66
C PHE A 84 -4.31 -1.21 6.15
N GLU A 85 -4.77 -1.78 5.04
CA GLU A 85 -4.19 -3.00 4.47
C GLU A 85 -3.14 -2.74 3.36
N THR A 86 -2.99 -1.50 2.89
CA THR A 86 -1.97 -1.14 1.90
C THR A 86 -0.58 -1.15 2.53
N THR A 87 0.36 -1.82 1.89
CA THR A 87 1.77 -1.88 2.28
C THR A 87 2.64 -0.89 1.49
N GLY A 88 3.90 -0.70 1.90
CA GLY A 88 4.91 0.01 1.11
C GLY A 88 5.29 1.39 1.62
N VAL A 89 5.85 2.21 0.75
CA VAL A 89 6.49 3.49 1.09
C VAL A 89 5.54 4.45 1.79
N LEU A 90 5.85 4.77 3.04
CA LEU A 90 5.27 5.86 3.80
C LEU A 90 6.37 6.85 4.19
N LEU A 91 6.28 8.08 3.70
CA LEU A 91 7.25 9.15 3.95
C LEU A 91 6.81 10.02 5.12
N LEU A 92 7.73 10.25 6.06
CA LEU A 92 7.56 11.06 7.25
C LEU A 92 8.57 12.21 7.24
N ALA A 93 8.17 13.38 7.76
CA ALA A 93 9.05 14.50 8.03
C ALA A 93 9.59 14.42 9.45
N LYS A 94 10.90 14.70 9.63
CA LYS A 94 11.59 14.77 10.92
C LYS A 94 11.56 16.18 11.52
N ASP A 95 11.10 17.18 10.77
CA ASP A 95 10.96 18.55 11.21
C ASP A 95 9.73 19.24 10.60
N ARG A 96 9.29 20.35 11.21
CA ARG A 96 8.11 21.10 10.75
C ARG A 96 8.30 21.77 9.39
N PRO A 97 9.41 22.42 9.05
CA PRO A 97 9.62 22.98 7.72
C PRO A 97 9.45 21.94 6.62
N SER A 98 10.09 20.77 6.77
CA SER A 98 9.97 19.66 5.82
C SER A 98 8.53 19.14 5.72
N LEU A 99 7.78 19.06 6.84
CA LEU A 99 6.37 18.70 6.79
C LEU A 99 5.54 19.68 5.96
N VAL A 100 5.74 20.99 6.14
CA VAL A 100 5.00 22.04 5.40
C VAL A 100 5.29 21.93 3.90
N HIS A 101 6.56 21.76 3.53
CA HIS A 101 6.94 21.55 2.12
C HIS A 101 6.32 20.29 1.53
N LEU A 102 6.40 19.17 2.22
CA LEU A 102 5.78 17.93 1.78
C LEU A 102 4.26 18.08 1.64
N ALA A 103 3.59 18.69 2.62
CA ALA A 103 2.14 18.89 2.56
C ALA A 103 1.72 19.72 1.34
N ASN A 104 2.49 20.78 1.02
CA ASN A 104 2.27 21.60 -0.18
C ASN A 104 2.50 20.78 -1.46
N GLN A 105 3.56 19.97 -1.55
CA GLN A 105 3.82 19.11 -2.70
C GLN A 105 2.70 18.08 -2.91
N PHE A 106 2.27 17.39 -1.83
CA PHE A 106 1.14 16.44 -1.92
C PHE A 106 -0.18 17.14 -2.25
N GLY A 107 -0.42 18.36 -1.72
CA GLY A 107 -1.58 19.18 -2.02
C GLY A 107 -1.64 19.62 -3.47
N SER A 108 -0.48 19.91 -4.07
CA SER A 108 -0.31 20.31 -5.48
C SER A 108 -0.10 19.11 -6.43
N GLU A 109 -0.25 17.88 -5.94
CA GLU A 109 -0.15 16.64 -6.72
C GLU A 109 1.23 16.44 -7.41
N VAL A 110 2.31 17.05 -6.87
CA VAL A 110 3.69 16.98 -7.39
C VAL A 110 4.30 15.56 -7.23
N PRO A 111 4.12 14.83 -6.08
CA PRO A 111 4.75 13.53 -5.90
C PRO A 111 4.20 12.48 -6.88
N ARG A 112 5.11 11.80 -7.58
CA ARG A 112 4.77 10.64 -8.42
C ARG A 112 4.75 9.39 -7.55
N LYS A 113 3.61 8.71 -7.57
CA LYS A 113 3.36 7.50 -6.79
C LYS A 113 3.19 6.32 -7.73
N THR A 114 3.92 5.25 -7.48
CA THR A 114 3.78 3.99 -8.22
C THR A 114 3.35 2.90 -7.25
N TYR A 115 2.20 2.31 -7.54
CA TYR A 115 1.67 1.16 -6.80
C TYR A 115 1.70 -0.07 -7.68
N ILE A 116 1.97 -1.23 -7.06
CA ILE A 116 1.84 -2.54 -7.70
C ILE A 116 0.64 -3.24 -7.10
N THR A 117 -0.18 -3.83 -7.94
CA THR A 117 -1.40 -4.51 -7.52
C THR A 117 -1.67 -5.76 -8.35
N LEU A 118 -2.27 -6.78 -7.72
CA LEU A 118 -2.89 -7.91 -8.41
C LEU A 118 -4.39 -7.69 -8.44
N VAL A 119 -4.98 -7.79 -9.62
CA VAL A 119 -6.41 -7.56 -9.86
C VAL A 119 -7.09 -8.80 -10.42
N GLN A 120 -8.40 -8.93 -10.18
CA GLN A 120 -9.22 -9.94 -10.83
C GLN A 120 -9.44 -9.62 -12.30
N GLY A 121 -9.46 -10.67 -13.12
CA GLY A 121 -9.72 -10.55 -14.55
C GLY A 121 -8.49 -10.06 -15.33
N THR A 122 -8.75 -9.79 -16.61
CA THR A 122 -7.73 -9.39 -17.58
C THR A 122 -8.20 -8.12 -18.30
N PRO A 123 -7.71 -6.94 -17.92
CA PRO A 123 -8.00 -5.72 -18.66
C PRO A 123 -7.61 -5.89 -20.14
N LYS A 124 -8.45 -5.41 -21.04
CA LYS A 124 -8.24 -5.57 -22.50
C LYS A 124 -7.04 -4.73 -22.96
N GLU A 125 -6.96 -3.50 -22.47
CA GLU A 125 -5.93 -2.53 -22.85
C GLU A 125 -4.68 -2.70 -21.98
N ASP A 126 -3.48 -2.52 -22.56
CA ASP A 126 -2.22 -2.54 -21.83
C ASP A 126 -2.06 -1.30 -20.94
N ARG A 127 -2.69 -0.20 -21.33
CA ARG A 127 -2.71 1.07 -20.61
C ARG A 127 -4.10 1.65 -20.64
N PHE A 128 -4.59 2.08 -19.49
CA PHE A 128 -5.89 2.76 -19.40
C PHE A 128 -5.90 3.79 -18.27
N THR A 129 -6.76 4.77 -18.39
CA THR A 129 -6.95 5.84 -17.40
C THR A 129 -8.37 5.78 -16.86
N VAL A 130 -8.51 5.82 -15.54
CA VAL A 130 -9.79 6.02 -14.87
C VAL A 130 -9.85 7.43 -14.33
N ASN A 131 -10.76 8.24 -14.90
CA ASN A 131 -11.05 9.60 -14.47
C ASN A 131 -12.50 9.65 -13.98
N LYS A 132 -12.73 9.18 -12.76
CA LYS A 132 -14.04 9.12 -12.12
C LYS A 132 -13.99 9.79 -10.74
N PRO A 133 -14.78 10.86 -10.49
CA PRO A 133 -14.78 11.56 -9.20
C PRO A 133 -15.25 10.64 -8.06
N LEU A 134 -14.66 10.80 -6.87
CA LEU A 134 -14.93 9.97 -5.69
C LEU A 134 -15.56 10.77 -4.55
N ALA A 135 -16.56 10.19 -3.91
CA ALA A 135 -17.19 10.69 -2.70
C ALA A 135 -17.29 9.59 -1.63
N PRO A 136 -17.43 9.94 -0.35
CA PRO A 136 -17.82 8.97 0.69
C PRO A 136 -19.13 8.28 0.33
N ASP A 137 -19.22 7.00 0.66
CA ASP A 137 -20.49 6.28 0.54
C ASP A 137 -21.37 6.62 1.76
N HIS A 138 -22.57 7.17 1.51
CA HIS A 138 -23.48 7.56 2.59
C HIS A 138 -24.13 6.36 3.29
N PHE A 139 -24.22 5.22 2.61
CA PHE A 139 -24.85 4.00 3.14
C PHE A 139 -23.84 3.05 3.80
N LYS A 140 -22.54 3.19 3.48
CA LYS A 140 -21.46 2.33 3.98
C LYS A 140 -20.33 3.19 4.56
N PRO A 141 -20.41 3.55 5.85
CA PRO A 141 -19.38 4.36 6.51
C PRO A 141 -17.96 3.82 6.28
N GLY A 142 -17.01 4.71 5.98
CA GLY A 142 -15.62 4.33 5.70
C GLY A 142 -15.36 3.89 4.26
N MET A 143 -16.38 3.68 3.44
CA MET A 143 -16.24 3.37 2.03
C MET A 143 -16.29 4.63 1.15
N MET A 144 -15.71 4.50 -0.04
CA MET A 144 -15.79 5.49 -1.11
C MET A 144 -16.54 4.91 -2.31
N ARG A 145 -17.17 5.77 -3.10
CA ARG A 145 -17.86 5.40 -4.34
C ARG A 145 -17.61 6.43 -5.42
N VAL A 146 -17.78 6.03 -6.68
CA VAL A 146 -17.86 6.99 -7.79
C VAL A 146 -19.13 7.83 -7.65
N SER A 147 -18.98 9.14 -7.80
CA SER A 147 -20.08 10.08 -7.73
C SER A 147 -19.79 11.32 -8.54
N ARG A 148 -20.74 11.79 -9.36
CA ARG A 148 -20.59 13.03 -10.14
C ARG A 148 -20.32 14.26 -9.26
N SER A 149 -20.84 14.28 -8.03
CA SER A 149 -20.60 15.34 -7.03
C SER A 149 -19.33 15.11 -6.20
N GLY A 150 -18.55 14.07 -6.51
CA GLY A 150 -17.32 13.72 -5.80
C GLY A 150 -16.14 14.61 -6.15
N LYS A 151 -15.05 14.43 -5.40
CA LYS A 151 -13.78 15.12 -5.67
C LYS A 151 -13.11 14.49 -6.89
N LYS A 152 -12.55 15.33 -7.78
CA LYS A 152 -11.74 14.89 -8.93
C LYS A 152 -10.74 13.81 -8.51
N SER A 153 -10.73 12.72 -9.27
CA SER A 153 -9.83 11.58 -9.02
C SER A 153 -9.42 10.97 -10.36
N VAL A 154 -8.11 10.84 -10.55
CA VAL A 154 -7.52 10.32 -11.79
C VAL A 154 -6.44 9.32 -11.46
N THR A 155 -6.47 8.13 -12.07
CA THR A 155 -5.44 7.10 -11.95
C THR A 155 -5.12 6.53 -13.33
N ASP A 156 -3.84 6.51 -13.68
CA ASP A 156 -3.34 5.78 -14.85
C ASP A 156 -2.95 4.37 -14.43
N PHE A 157 -3.22 3.40 -15.28
CA PHE A 157 -2.91 2.00 -15.08
C PHE A 157 -2.11 1.44 -16.25
N VAL A 158 -1.14 0.58 -15.93
CA VAL A 158 -0.34 -0.18 -16.89
C VAL A 158 -0.42 -1.66 -16.52
N VAL A 159 -0.87 -2.50 -17.45
CA VAL A 159 -0.88 -3.96 -17.27
C VAL A 159 0.52 -4.48 -17.51
N LEU A 160 1.17 -5.00 -16.49
CA LEU A 160 2.53 -5.53 -16.58
C LEU A 160 2.53 -6.98 -17.04
N GLU A 161 1.57 -7.79 -16.55
CA GLU A 161 1.50 -9.21 -16.87
C GLU A 161 0.05 -9.71 -16.75
N ARG A 162 -0.39 -10.58 -17.67
CA ARG A 162 -1.72 -11.20 -17.67
C ARG A 162 -1.60 -12.68 -17.37
N PHE A 163 -2.49 -13.15 -16.49
CA PHE A 163 -2.65 -14.55 -16.14
C PHE A 163 -4.09 -14.98 -16.39
N ARG A 164 -4.38 -16.26 -16.27
CA ARG A 164 -5.74 -16.77 -16.33
C ARG A 164 -6.57 -16.22 -15.16
N GLY A 165 -7.43 -15.24 -15.43
CA GLY A 165 -8.34 -14.64 -14.45
C GLY A 165 -7.71 -13.66 -13.45
N VAL A 166 -6.43 -13.32 -13.60
CA VAL A 166 -5.70 -12.36 -12.75
C VAL A 166 -4.74 -11.54 -13.62
N SER A 167 -4.48 -10.29 -13.25
CA SER A 167 -3.44 -9.48 -13.88
C SER A 167 -2.59 -8.74 -12.85
N LEU A 168 -1.30 -8.60 -13.16
CA LEU A 168 -0.38 -7.71 -12.46
C LEU A 168 -0.49 -6.32 -13.11
N VAL A 169 -0.80 -5.32 -12.30
CA VAL A 169 -1.04 -3.96 -12.78
C VAL A 169 -0.21 -2.97 -11.96
N GLU A 170 0.38 -2.03 -12.65
CA GLU A 170 0.99 -0.85 -12.07
C GLU A 170 -0.02 0.31 -12.10
N ALA A 171 -0.18 1.02 -10.98
CA ALA A 171 -1.12 2.13 -10.84
C ALA A 171 -0.40 3.42 -10.46
N HIS A 172 -0.69 4.50 -11.18
CA HIS A 172 -0.14 5.85 -10.99
C HIS A 172 -1.26 6.84 -10.65
N PRO A 173 -1.66 6.95 -9.37
CA PRO A 173 -2.69 7.89 -8.96
C PRO A 173 -2.15 9.32 -9.06
N LYS A 174 -2.72 10.15 -9.95
CA LYS A 174 -2.40 11.58 -10.06
C LYS A 174 -2.93 12.37 -8.88
N THR A 175 -4.07 11.99 -8.37
CA THR A 175 -4.69 12.54 -7.15
C THR A 175 -4.46 11.59 -5.96
N GLY A 176 -4.90 11.97 -4.74
CA GLY A 176 -4.71 11.16 -3.52
C GLY A 176 -5.99 11.00 -2.71
N ARG A 177 -7.10 10.50 -3.32
CA ARG A 177 -8.36 10.30 -2.58
C ARG A 177 -8.33 8.97 -1.84
N THR A 178 -9.05 8.90 -0.72
CA THR A 178 -9.22 7.66 0.06
C THR A 178 -9.70 6.52 -0.85
N HIS A 179 -9.09 5.34 -0.73
CA HIS A 179 -9.40 4.13 -1.51
C HIS A 179 -9.38 4.30 -3.04
N GLN A 180 -8.75 5.36 -3.57
CA GLN A 180 -8.87 5.75 -4.97
C GLN A 180 -8.55 4.61 -5.94
N ILE A 181 -7.39 3.97 -5.83
CA ILE A 181 -6.97 2.88 -6.73
C ILE A 181 -7.96 1.73 -6.65
N ARG A 182 -8.39 1.37 -5.45
CA ARG A 182 -9.30 0.25 -5.16
C ARG A 182 -10.67 0.46 -5.82
N VAL A 183 -11.26 1.66 -5.62
CA VAL A 183 -12.55 2.02 -6.24
C VAL A 183 -12.43 2.08 -7.75
N HIS A 184 -11.39 2.72 -8.29
CA HIS A 184 -11.19 2.83 -9.73
C HIS A 184 -11.08 1.48 -10.43
N LEU A 185 -10.30 0.55 -9.83
CA LEU A 185 -10.16 -0.81 -10.37
C LEU A 185 -11.46 -1.62 -10.26
N ALA A 186 -12.16 -1.54 -9.14
CA ALA A 186 -13.47 -2.20 -8.97
C ALA A 186 -14.51 -1.68 -9.98
N GLU A 187 -14.58 -0.36 -10.17
CA GLU A 187 -15.47 0.28 -11.16
C GLU A 187 -15.11 -0.04 -12.62
N SER A 188 -13.88 -0.48 -12.87
CA SER A 188 -13.42 -0.96 -14.17
C SER A 188 -13.65 -2.46 -14.38
N GLY A 189 -14.29 -3.15 -13.41
CA GLY A 189 -14.53 -4.59 -13.46
C GLY A 189 -13.33 -5.45 -13.03
N HIS A 190 -12.27 -4.83 -12.48
CA HIS A 190 -11.04 -5.49 -12.09
C HIS A 190 -10.67 -5.21 -10.62
N PRO A 191 -11.48 -5.64 -9.63
CA PRO A 191 -11.20 -5.36 -8.22
C PRO A 191 -9.86 -5.95 -7.80
N VAL A 192 -9.19 -5.27 -6.86
CA VAL A 192 -7.91 -5.72 -6.28
C VAL A 192 -8.12 -7.05 -5.55
N LEU A 193 -7.22 -8.02 -5.72
CA LEU A 193 -7.30 -9.29 -5.02
C LEU A 193 -7.29 -9.09 -3.50
N ALA A 194 -8.10 -9.89 -2.81
CA ALA A 194 -8.32 -9.84 -1.36
C ALA A 194 -8.94 -8.52 -0.85
N ASP A 195 -9.45 -7.66 -1.72
CA ASP A 195 -10.20 -6.47 -1.32
C ASP A 195 -11.64 -6.82 -0.92
N ARG A 196 -11.83 -7.15 0.34
CA ARG A 196 -13.15 -7.53 0.89
C ARG A 196 -14.18 -6.40 0.83
N VAL A 197 -13.73 -5.16 0.69
CA VAL A 197 -14.59 -3.96 0.68
C VAL A 197 -15.16 -3.72 -0.72
N TYR A 198 -14.34 -3.91 -1.75
CA TYR A 198 -14.69 -3.60 -3.15
C TYR A 198 -14.80 -4.86 -4.04
N GLY A 199 -15.05 -6.03 -3.45
CA GLY A 199 -15.42 -7.25 -4.18
C GLY A 199 -14.26 -8.11 -4.65
N GLY A 200 -13.04 -7.83 -4.19
CA GLY A 200 -11.86 -8.63 -4.50
C GLY A 200 -11.85 -9.97 -3.76
N LYS A 201 -11.71 -11.06 -4.51
CA LYS A 201 -11.63 -12.43 -3.96
C LYS A 201 -10.20 -12.76 -3.51
N PRO A 202 -10.03 -13.65 -2.52
CA PRO A 202 -8.71 -14.17 -2.18
C PRO A 202 -8.15 -15.02 -3.34
N LEU A 203 -6.82 -15.03 -3.47
CA LEU A 203 -6.13 -15.92 -4.40
C LEU A 203 -5.76 -17.22 -3.67
N LEU A 204 -6.37 -18.32 -4.07
CA LEU A 204 -6.14 -19.66 -3.52
C LEU A 204 -5.28 -20.49 -4.47
N LEU A 205 -4.40 -21.34 -3.94
CA LEU A 205 -3.58 -22.23 -4.76
C LEU A 205 -4.46 -23.26 -5.50
N SER A 206 -5.53 -23.72 -4.86
CA SER A 206 -6.53 -24.62 -5.47
C SER A 206 -7.18 -24.02 -6.71
N SER A 207 -7.36 -22.71 -6.76
CA SER A 207 -7.91 -22.03 -7.95
C SER A 207 -6.93 -21.98 -9.14
N LEU A 208 -5.65 -22.20 -8.90
CA LEU A 208 -4.59 -22.15 -9.90
C LEU A 208 -4.14 -23.54 -10.35
N LYS A 209 -3.97 -24.46 -9.39
CA LYS A 209 -3.41 -25.81 -9.60
C LYS A 209 -4.54 -26.85 -9.61
N ARG A 210 -4.81 -27.47 -10.78
CA ARG A 210 -5.90 -28.45 -10.98
C ARG A 210 -5.83 -29.65 -10.03
N ASP A 211 -4.63 -30.16 -9.74
CA ASP A 211 -4.41 -31.34 -8.89
C ASP A 211 -4.04 -30.95 -7.45
N TYR A 212 -4.57 -29.82 -6.98
CA TYR A 212 -4.38 -29.41 -5.60
C TYR A 212 -5.43 -30.08 -4.71
N HIS A 213 -4.97 -30.94 -3.82
CA HIS A 213 -5.82 -31.62 -2.85
C HIS A 213 -5.51 -31.10 -1.45
N LEU A 214 -6.53 -30.54 -0.79
CA LEU A 214 -6.50 -30.29 0.65
C LEU A 214 -6.81 -31.58 1.38
N ARG A 215 -6.18 -31.79 2.54
CA ARG A 215 -6.63 -32.83 3.46
C ARG A 215 -8.03 -32.47 3.97
N PRO A 216 -8.88 -33.47 4.33
CA PRO A 216 -10.28 -33.20 4.71
C PRO A 216 -10.47 -32.12 5.80
N ASP A 217 -9.53 -32.00 6.74
CA ASP A 217 -9.60 -31.08 7.88
C ASP A 217 -8.72 -29.83 7.73
N ASP A 218 -8.06 -29.64 6.57
CA ASP A 218 -7.17 -28.50 6.34
C ASP A 218 -7.95 -27.30 5.77
N TYR A 219 -7.66 -26.11 6.32
CA TYR A 219 -8.13 -24.85 5.76
C TYR A 219 -7.09 -24.27 4.81
N GLU A 220 -7.50 -24.02 3.57
CA GLU A 220 -6.61 -23.40 2.59
C GLU A 220 -6.37 -21.91 2.89
N ARG A 221 -5.13 -21.56 3.13
CA ARG A 221 -4.74 -20.17 3.32
C ARG A 221 -4.54 -19.47 1.98
N PRO A 222 -5.07 -18.25 1.80
CA PRO A 222 -4.80 -17.46 0.60
C PRO A 222 -3.30 -17.22 0.40
N LEU A 223 -2.86 -17.18 -0.86
CA LEU A 223 -1.47 -16.87 -1.23
C LEU A 223 -1.08 -15.44 -0.83
N ILE A 224 -2.07 -14.53 -0.77
CA ILE A 224 -1.91 -13.18 -0.24
C ILE A 224 -2.90 -13.00 0.91
N GLY A 225 -2.37 -12.72 2.11
CA GLY A 225 -3.16 -12.65 3.34
C GLY A 225 -3.88 -11.32 3.57
N SER A 226 -3.56 -10.28 2.80
CA SER A 226 -4.10 -8.91 2.89
C SER A 226 -4.38 -8.36 1.49
N LEU A 227 -4.88 -7.14 1.40
CA LEU A 227 -5.10 -6.41 0.16
C LEU A 227 -3.86 -6.46 -0.76
N ALA A 228 -4.02 -6.95 -1.99
CA ALA A 228 -2.93 -7.06 -2.95
C ALA A 228 -2.57 -5.69 -3.59
N LEU A 229 -2.28 -4.69 -2.76
CA LEU A 229 -1.92 -3.33 -3.15
C LEU A 229 -0.71 -2.85 -2.35
N HIS A 230 0.35 -2.49 -3.06
CA HIS A 230 1.63 -2.10 -2.51
C HIS A 230 2.13 -0.78 -3.09
N ALA A 231 2.42 0.21 -2.24
CA ALA A 231 3.06 1.48 -2.61
C ALA A 231 4.55 1.23 -2.88
N ALA A 232 4.88 0.81 -4.09
CA ALA A 232 6.22 0.34 -4.43
C ALA A 232 7.24 1.47 -4.54
N LYS A 233 6.82 2.65 -5.04
CA LYS A 233 7.74 3.76 -5.29
C LYS A 233 7.06 5.11 -5.05
N LEU A 234 7.85 6.04 -4.49
CA LEU A 234 7.50 7.45 -4.33
C LEU A 234 8.66 8.29 -4.84
N SER A 235 8.37 9.25 -5.74
CA SER A 235 9.35 10.14 -6.33
C SER A 235 8.87 11.59 -6.21
N LEU A 236 9.71 12.46 -5.63
CA LEU A 236 9.37 13.87 -5.37
C LEU A 236 10.63 14.73 -5.20
N PRO A 237 10.54 16.05 -5.35
CA PRO A 237 11.62 16.96 -4.96
C PRO A 237 11.84 16.92 -3.44
N HIS A 238 13.08 16.81 -3.00
CA HIS A 238 13.42 16.85 -1.58
C HIS A 238 13.07 18.23 -0.98
N PRO A 239 12.38 18.30 0.17
CA PRO A 239 11.81 19.55 0.69
C PRO A 239 12.84 20.63 1.04
N GLN A 240 14.09 20.26 1.35
CA GLN A 240 15.14 21.20 1.70
C GLN A 240 16.08 21.53 0.53
N THR A 241 16.44 20.54 -0.28
CA THR A 241 17.45 20.68 -1.34
C THR A 241 16.85 20.90 -2.73
N GLY A 242 15.56 20.58 -2.93
CA GLY A 242 14.90 20.61 -4.23
C GLY A 242 15.36 19.48 -5.18
N THR A 243 16.35 18.69 -4.81
CA THR A 243 16.82 17.56 -5.65
C THR A 243 15.77 16.48 -5.72
N GLN A 244 15.63 15.86 -6.90
CA GLN A 244 14.69 14.75 -7.08
C GLN A 244 15.16 13.53 -6.28
N ILE A 245 14.32 13.03 -5.38
CA ILE A 245 14.55 11.78 -4.65
C ILE A 245 13.57 10.71 -5.12
N GLU A 246 14.03 9.46 -5.08
CA GLU A 246 13.25 8.29 -5.42
C GLU A 246 13.39 7.26 -4.30
N ILE A 247 12.26 6.84 -3.74
CA ILE A 247 12.19 5.95 -2.59
C ILE A 247 11.42 4.70 -2.99
N GLU A 248 12.00 3.52 -2.75
CA GLU A 248 11.41 2.24 -3.12
C GLU A 248 11.26 1.31 -1.91
N ALA A 249 10.10 0.68 -1.79
CA ALA A 249 9.88 -0.44 -0.89
C ALA A 249 9.98 -1.77 -1.66
N PRO A 250 10.58 -2.83 -1.06
CA PRO A 250 10.61 -4.14 -1.68
C PRO A 250 9.21 -4.74 -1.72
N TRP A 251 8.88 -5.45 -2.79
CA TRP A 251 7.60 -6.13 -2.88
C TRP A 251 7.43 -7.14 -1.73
N PRO A 252 6.24 -7.23 -1.12
CA PRO A 252 5.95 -8.15 -0.03
C PRO A 252 6.21 -9.61 -0.43
N LYS A 253 6.65 -10.42 0.53
CA LYS A 253 6.99 -11.84 0.27
C LYS A 253 5.80 -12.64 -0.26
N ASP A 254 4.61 -12.44 0.30
CA ASP A 254 3.38 -13.12 -0.14
C ASP A 254 2.99 -12.69 -1.57
N PHE A 255 3.22 -11.42 -1.93
CA PHE A 255 3.01 -10.92 -3.29
C PHE A 255 3.95 -11.63 -4.29
N LEU A 256 5.24 -11.77 -3.96
CA LEU A 256 6.21 -12.49 -4.78
C LEU A 256 5.88 -13.98 -4.90
N VAL A 257 5.41 -14.60 -3.81
CA VAL A 257 4.95 -15.99 -3.81
C VAL A 257 3.73 -16.17 -4.71
N ALA A 258 2.75 -15.27 -4.62
CA ALA A 258 1.58 -15.29 -5.50
C ALA A 258 1.96 -15.19 -6.97
N LEU A 259 2.86 -14.27 -7.35
CA LEU A 259 3.37 -14.14 -8.72
C LEU A 259 4.08 -15.40 -9.20
N LYS A 260 4.91 -16.02 -8.35
CA LYS A 260 5.57 -17.30 -8.68
C LYS A 260 4.54 -18.38 -9.03
N TYR A 261 3.47 -18.50 -8.27
CA TYR A 261 2.43 -19.50 -8.53
C TYR A 261 1.55 -19.15 -9.74
N LEU A 262 1.23 -17.86 -9.94
CA LEU A 262 0.52 -17.38 -11.13
C LEU A 262 1.31 -17.69 -12.41
N ARG A 263 2.60 -17.37 -12.43
CA ARG A 263 3.49 -17.69 -13.56
C ARG A 263 3.58 -19.19 -13.84
N ARG A 264 3.60 -20.01 -12.78
CA ARG A 264 3.71 -21.46 -12.89
C ARG A 264 2.43 -22.15 -13.35
N TYR A 265 1.25 -21.70 -12.89
CA TYR A 265 0.00 -22.44 -13.05
C TYR A 265 -1.10 -21.70 -13.83
N ALA A 266 -0.96 -20.42 -14.05
CA ALA A 266 -1.95 -19.57 -14.69
C ALA A 266 -1.40 -18.68 -15.82
N SER A 267 -0.22 -19.01 -16.37
CA SER A 267 0.34 -18.30 -17.54
C SER A 267 -0.66 -18.30 -18.70
N SER A 268 -0.85 -17.17 -19.34
CA SER A 268 -1.77 -16.98 -20.48
C SER A 268 -1.22 -17.48 -21.81
N GLY A 269 0.03 -17.93 -21.87
CA GLY A 269 0.68 -18.51 -23.06
C GLY A 269 1.40 -19.77 -22.69
N GLY A 270 0.83 -20.98 -22.98
CA GLY A 270 1.44 -22.31 -22.90
C GLY A 270 2.12 -22.70 -21.57
N PRO A 271 2.37 -23.97 -21.33
CA PRO A 271 3.23 -24.36 -20.20
C PRO A 271 4.61 -23.74 -20.37
N PRO A 272 5.24 -23.25 -19.28
CA PRO A 272 6.65 -22.83 -19.36
C PRO A 272 7.51 -24.01 -19.79
N PRO A 273 8.58 -23.76 -20.55
CA PRO A 273 9.52 -24.79 -20.99
C PRO A 273 10.17 -25.52 -19.81
#